data_c0bee3060d5d339fdbefff99e126eb75
#
_entry.id   c0bee3060d5d339fdbefff99e126eb75
#
_cell.length_a   1.000
_cell.length_b   1.000
_cell.length_c   1.000
_cell.angle_alpha   90.00
_cell.angle_beta   90.00
_cell.angle_gamma   90.00
#
_symmetry.space_group_name_H-M   'P 1'
#
loop_
_entity.id
_entity.type
_entity.pdbx_description
1 polymer ?
#
loop_
_entity_poly.entity_id
_entity_poly.type
_entity_poly.pdbx_seq_one_letter_code
_entity_poly.pdbx_strand_id
1 'polypeptide(L)'
;MSLGRFLVWRIIHSIFVLLGLSIVIFVIARVMPGDPARMALGARAPQWVVDRVREQMHLNEPLIVQYIYWLRGALRADFGLSLVTQRPVTTDIQEFFPASLELVLLAGLFSAAGGIGLGILSARYKDTWVDNVVRVISYAGIVTPSFIFAILFVLLFGFVLKWFPVIGRLSEQTVAPPTVTGMVTVDALLAGRLDAFADALRHMILPALALAMGSIAQEARLTRSSMADNLGKDYIAAARALGISERAVMGRFLLKPSLIPTVSVLGLDIAATLGVAFLVELIFNWPGLARYGMTSMLHKDLNAISAVILVLGVAFVTVNILVDIIVAYLDPRIRLRATRSE
;
A
#
# COMPACT_ATOMS: atom_id res chain seq x y z
N MET A 1 22.75 -4.46 -18.82
CA MET A 1 22.48 -3.02 -18.58
C MET A 1 23.12 -2.58 -17.28
N SER A 2 23.66 -1.33 -17.22
CA SER A 2 23.99 -0.74 -15.91
C SER A 2 22.70 -0.51 -15.09
N LEU A 3 22.80 -0.53 -13.77
CA LEU A 3 21.66 -0.25 -12.88
C LEU A 3 20.99 1.09 -13.22
N GLY A 4 21.80 2.09 -13.57
CA GLY A 4 21.28 3.41 -13.96
C GLY A 4 20.39 3.36 -15.21
N ARG A 5 20.79 2.64 -16.27
CA ARG A 5 19.98 2.48 -17.48
C ARG A 5 18.67 1.74 -17.20
N PHE A 6 18.70 0.72 -16.34
CA PHE A 6 17.50 0.01 -15.88
C PHE A 6 16.53 0.95 -15.16
N LEU A 7 17.02 1.78 -14.23
CA LEU A 7 16.20 2.73 -13.49
C LEU A 7 15.61 3.82 -14.40
N VAL A 8 16.39 4.35 -15.33
CA VAL A 8 15.89 5.34 -16.30
C VAL A 8 14.72 4.76 -17.12
N TRP A 9 14.86 3.52 -17.63
CA TRP A 9 13.77 2.87 -18.35
C TRP A 9 12.52 2.66 -17.46
N ARG A 10 12.71 2.26 -16.20
CA ARG A 10 11.60 2.10 -15.24
C ARG A 10 10.88 3.44 -14.99
N ILE A 11 11.62 4.52 -14.79
CA ILE A 11 11.04 5.86 -14.58
C ILE A 11 10.25 6.31 -15.82
N ILE A 12 10.81 6.12 -17.02
CA ILE A 12 10.11 6.46 -18.27
C ILE A 12 8.77 5.69 -18.38
N HIS A 13 8.78 4.38 -18.18
CA HIS A 13 7.54 3.59 -18.19
C HIS A 13 6.55 4.04 -17.12
N SER A 14 7.04 4.38 -15.93
CA SER A 14 6.21 4.90 -14.84
C SER A 14 5.51 6.20 -15.20
N ILE A 15 6.19 7.10 -15.92
CA ILE A 15 5.60 8.35 -16.42
C ILE A 15 4.44 8.03 -17.38
N PHE A 16 4.61 7.09 -18.31
CA PHE A 16 3.54 6.70 -19.22
C PHE A 16 2.35 6.07 -18.48
N VAL A 17 2.60 5.23 -17.47
CA VAL A 17 1.54 4.65 -16.62
C VAL A 17 0.78 5.75 -15.88
N LEU A 18 1.48 6.70 -15.26
CA LEU A 18 0.84 7.82 -14.55
C LEU A 18 0.08 8.76 -15.49
N LEU A 19 0.60 9.00 -16.70
CA LEU A 19 -0.13 9.75 -17.72
C LEU A 19 -1.40 9.02 -18.16
N GLY A 20 -1.32 7.71 -18.43
CA GLY A 20 -2.48 6.90 -18.74
C GLY A 20 -3.52 6.92 -17.62
N LEU A 21 -3.08 6.75 -16.36
CA LEU A 21 -3.93 6.85 -15.18
C LEU A 21 -4.59 8.23 -15.08
N SER A 22 -3.84 9.31 -15.27
CA SER A 22 -4.37 10.69 -15.20
C SER A 22 -5.43 10.95 -16.27
N ILE A 23 -5.28 10.42 -17.48
CA ILE A 23 -6.28 10.51 -18.55
C ILE A 23 -7.55 9.76 -18.14
N VAL A 24 -7.42 8.52 -17.64
CA VAL A 24 -8.56 7.70 -17.21
C VAL A 24 -9.34 8.40 -16.09
N ILE A 25 -8.64 8.90 -15.07
CA ILE A 25 -9.26 9.63 -13.95
C ILE A 25 -10.00 10.87 -14.46
N PHE A 26 -9.35 11.66 -15.32
CA PHE A 26 -9.94 12.86 -15.89
C PHE A 26 -11.21 12.55 -16.69
N VAL A 27 -11.16 11.52 -17.56
CA VAL A 27 -12.32 11.10 -18.36
C VAL A 27 -13.47 10.65 -17.45
N ILE A 28 -13.19 9.81 -16.45
CA ILE A 28 -14.21 9.35 -15.49
C ILE A 28 -14.85 10.56 -14.79
N ALA A 29 -14.03 11.50 -14.29
CA ALA A 29 -14.50 12.69 -13.61
C ALA A 29 -15.36 13.60 -14.50
N ARG A 30 -15.17 13.56 -15.83
CA ARG A 30 -15.96 14.38 -16.78
C ARG A 30 -17.16 13.64 -17.37
N VAL A 31 -17.14 12.31 -17.45
CA VAL A 31 -18.25 11.49 -17.96
C VAL A 31 -19.32 11.23 -16.87
N MET A 32 -18.96 11.36 -15.60
CA MET A 32 -19.93 11.21 -14.52
C MET A 32 -21.10 12.21 -14.70
N PRO A 33 -22.36 11.73 -14.59
CA PRO A 33 -23.53 12.59 -14.74
C PRO A 33 -23.55 13.65 -13.63
N GLY A 34 -23.62 14.92 -14.02
CA GLY A 34 -23.68 16.09 -13.15
C GLY A 34 -22.78 17.22 -13.66
N ASP A 35 -23.11 18.44 -13.28
CA ASP A 35 -22.27 19.60 -13.53
C ASP A 35 -21.25 19.76 -12.39
N PRO A 36 -19.92 19.60 -12.65
CA PRO A 36 -18.91 19.71 -11.61
C PRO A 36 -18.97 21.02 -10.82
N ALA A 37 -19.28 22.15 -11.47
CA ALA A 37 -19.42 23.43 -10.80
C ALA A 37 -20.62 23.45 -9.84
N ARG A 38 -21.74 22.87 -10.25
CA ARG A 38 -22.93 22.76 -9.39
C ARG A 38 -22.72 21.76 -8.26
N MET A 39 -22.00 20.67 -8.52
CA MET A 39 -21.63 19.71 -7.48
C MET A 39 -20.72 20.35 -6.42
N ALA A 40 -19.78 21.19 -6.84
CA ALA A 40 -18.88 21.91 -5.94
C ALA A 40 -19.60 22.92 -5.05
N LEU A 41 -20.66 23.56 -5.55
CA LEU A 41 -21.38 24.64 -4.84
C LEU A 41 -22.65 24.16 -4.13
N GLY A 42 -23.12 22.94 -4.44
CA GLY A 42 -24.40 22.40 -3.95
C GLY A 42 -25.61 22.82 -4.80
N ALA A 43 -26.71 22.05 -4.66
CA ALA A 43 -27.91 22.19 -5.51
C ALA A 43 -28.61 23.55 -5.39
N ARG A 44 -28.44 24.25 -4.27
CA ARG A 44 -29.11 25.53 -3.99
C ARG A 44 -28.27 26.75 -4.38
N ALA A 45 -27.07 26.59 -4.92
CA ALA A 45 -26.23 27.71 -5.31
C ALA A 45 -26.90 28.58 -6.41
N PRO A 46 -26.86 29.93 -6.33
CA PRO A 46 -27.35 30.82 -7.37
C PRO A 46 -26.64 30.54 -8.71
N GLN A 47 -27.40 30.64 -9.82
CA GLN A 47 -26.85 30.30 -11.15
C GLN A 47 -25.62 31.11 -11.52
N TRP A 48 -25.60 32.41 -11.21
CA TRP A 48 -24.47 33.28 -11.50
C TRP A 48 -23.17 32.87 -10.79
N VAL A 49 -23.27 32.24 -9.58
CA VAL A 49 -22.10 31.67 -8.86
C VAL A 49 -21.64 30.42 -9.56
N VAL A 50 -22.57 29.55 -9.99
CA VAL A 50 -22.26 28.32 -10.73
C VAL A 50 -21.53 28.65 -12.04
N ASP A 51 -22.04 29.64 -12.78
CA ASP A 51 -21.45 30.05 -14.07
C ASP A 51 -20.04 30.62 -13.87
N ARG A 52 -19.81 31.40 -12.81
CA ARG A 52 -18.46 31.89 -12.45
C ARG A 52 -17.49 30.75 -12.11
N VAL A 53 -17.91 29.77 -11.31
CA VAL A 53 -17.07 28.61 -10.97
C VAL A 53 -16.82 27.74 -12.21
N ARG A 54 -17.81 27.60 -13.10
CA ARG A 54 -17.67 26.90 -14.37
C ARG A 54 -16.59 27.54 -15.24
N GLU A 55 -16.54 28.87 -15.33
CA GLU A 55 -15.47 29.61 -16.03
C GLU A 55 -14.12 29.40 -15.35
N GLN A 56 -14.04 29.51 -14.02
CA GLN A 56 -12.81 29.30 -13.26
C GLN A 56 -12.24 27.87 -13.41
N MET A 57 -13.14 26.88 -13.52
CA MET A 57 -12.77 25.47 -13.74
C MET A 57 -12.55 25.13 -15.22
N HIS A 58 -12.61 26.12 -16.12
CA HIS A 58 -12.47 25.96 -17.57
C HIS A 58 -13.44 24.95 -18.19
N LEU A 59 -14.65 24.75 -17.59
CA LEU A 59 -15.60 23.72 -18.03
C LEU A 59 -16.25 24.02 -19.38
N ASN A 60 -16.16 25.25 -19.87
CA ASN A 60 -16.68 25.68 -21.17
C ASN A 60 -15.67 25.45 -22.30
N GLU A 61 -14.43 25.07 -21.98
CA GLU A 61 -13.36 24.83 -22.95
C GLU A 61 -13.41 23.40 -23.51
N PRO A 62 -12.77 23.13 -24.67
CA PRO A 62 -12.62 21.78 -25.18
C PRO A 62 -11.96 20.83 -24.15
N LEU A 63 -12.33 19.55 -24.15
CA LEU A 63 -11.86 18.57 -23.14
C LEU A 63 -10.32 18.48 -23.05
N ILE A 64 -9.60 18.62 -24.15
CA ILE A 64 -8.14 18.61 -24.17
C ILE A 64 -7.58 19.80 -23.38
N VAL A 65 -8.18 20.99 -23.53
CA VAL A 65 -7.77 22.18 -22.82
C VAL A 65 -8.05 22.03 -21.32
N GLN A 66 -9.22 21.52 -20.96
CA GLN A 66 -9.58 21.21 -19.57
C GLN A 66 -8.58 20.22 -18.94
N TYR A 67 -8.18 19.16 -19.68
CA TYR A 67 -7.20 18.19 -19.21
C TYR A 67 -5.84 18.84 -18.95
N ILE A 68 -5.37 19.71 -19.83
CA ILE A 68 -4.09 20.39 -19.65
C ILE A 68 -4.10 21.31 -18.41
N TYR A 69 -5.20 22.04 -18.17
CA TYR A 69 -5.34 22.89 -16.97
C TYR A 69 -5.38 22.01 -15.70
N TRP A 70 -6.17 20.94 -15.71
CA TRP A 70 -6.25 20.01 -14.59
C TRP A 70 -4.90 19.34 -14.30
N LEU A 71 -4.20 18.86 -15.31
CA LEU A 71 -2.88 18.23 -15.16
C LEU A 71 -1.83 19.22 -14.63
N ARG A 72 -1.87 20.48 -15.09
CA ARG A 72 -0.99 21.53 -14.54
C ARG A 72 -1.27 21.80 -13.06
N GLY A 73 -2.53 21.82 -12.65
CA GLY A 73 -2.91 21.91 -11.25
C GLY A 73 -2.39 20.72 -10.45
N ALA A 74 -2.64 19.49 -10.92
CA ALA A 74 -2.18 18.26 -10.27
C ALA A 74 -0.63 18.23 -10.10
N LEU A 75 0.13 18.67 -11.11
CA LEU A 75 1.61 18.77 -11.04
C LEU A 75 2.09 19.82 -10.03
N ARG A 76 1.25 20.77 -9.65
CA ARG A 76 1.53 21.77 -8.61
C ARG A 76 0.94 21.40 -7.27
N ALA A 77 0.37 20.19 -7.15
CA ALA A 77 -0.39 19.72 -6.00
C ALA A 77 -1.62 20.59 -5.68
N ASP A 78 -2.16 21.31 -6.67
CA ASP A 78 -3.41 22.05 -6.56
C ASP A 78 -4.55 21.21 -7.17
N PHE A 79 -5.31 20.57 -6.30
CA PHE A 79 -6.45 19.72 -6.67
C PHE A 79 -7.80 20.41 -6.42
N GLY A 80 -7.80 21.67 -5.98
CA GLY A 80 -8.99 22.42 -5.61
C GLY A 80 -9.50 22.08 -4.20
N LEU A 81 -10.75 22.47 -3.93
CA LEU A 81 -11.42 22.27 -2.64
C LEU A 81 -12.17 20.94 -2.62
N SER A 82 -12.13 20.24 -1.49
CA SER A 82 -12.95 19.08 -1.20
C SER A 82 -14.38 19.49 -0.85
N LEU A 83 -15.35 18.75 -1.36
CA LEU A 83 -16.77 18.93 -0.99
C LEU A 83 -17.07 18.39 0.40
N VAL A 84 -16.30 17.39 0.85
CA VAL A 84 -16.50 16.71 2.13
C VAL A 84 -15.94 17.52 3.28
N THR A 85 -14.67 17.96 3.14
CA THR A 85 -13.96 18.65 4.23
C THR A 85 -14.03 20.16 4.14
N GLN A 86 -14.45 20.72 2.99
CA GLN A 86 -14.46 22.15 2.70
C GLN A 86 -13.08 22.81 2.82
N ARG A 87 -12.01 22.00 2.68
CA ARG A 87 -10.60 22.42 2.72
C ARG A 87 -9.91 22.13 1.38
N PRO A 88 -8.73 22.71 1.13
CA PRO A 88 -7.91 22.28 -0.01
C PRO A 88 -7.61 20.77 0.07
N VAL A 89 -7.85 20.05 -1.02
CA VAL A 89 -7.61 18.59 -1.08
C VAL A 89 -6.15 18.26 -0.78
N THR A 90 -5.22 19.13 -1.13
CA THR A 90 -3.80 18.97 -0.81
C THR A 90 -3.55 18.89 0.69
N THR A 91 -4.24 19.72 1.49
CA THR A 91 -4.17 19.67 2.96
C THR A 91 -4.68 18.33 3.49
N ASP A 92 -5.80 17.85 2.94
CA ASP A 92 -6.34 16.55 3.32
C ASP A 92 -5.39 15.40 2.98
N ILE A 93 -4.75 15.43 1.81
CA ILE A 93 -3.74 14.44 1.42
C ILE A 93 -2.53 14.47 2.37
N GLN A 94 -2.03 15.66 2.71
CA GLN A 94 -0.91 15.79 3.64
C GLN A 94 -1.22 15.26 5.04
N GLU A 95 -2.48 15.32 5.46
CA GLU A 95 -2.93 14.80 6.76
C GLU A 95 -3.19 13.28 6.71
N PHE A 96 -3.90 12.78 5.68
CA PHE A 96 -4.38 11.40 5.64
C PHE A 96 -3.38 10.41 5.00
N PHE A 97 -2.58 10.85 4.03
CA PHE A 97 -1.65 9.94 3.34
C PHE A 97 -0.56 9.36 4.27
N PRO A 98 0.12 10.16 5.13
CA PRO A 98 1.09 9.62 6.06
C PRO A 98 0.50 8.58 7.02
N ALA A 99 -0.74 8.75 7.44
CA ALA A 99 -1.42 7.80 8.33
C ALA A 99 -1.67 6.44 7.64
N SER A 100 -2.11 6.43 6.39
CA SER A 100 -2.22 5.19 5.60
C SER A 100 -0.87 4.57 5.32
N LEU A 101 0.13 5.38 4.96
CA LEU A 101 1.48 4.90 4.66
C LEU A 101 2.10 4.20 5.88
N GLU A 102 2.01 4.81 7.05
CA GLU A 102 2.49 4.25 8.32
C GLU A 102 1.85 2.88 8.62
N LEU A 103 0.53 2.79 8.47
CA LEU A 103 -0.23 1.56 8.69
C LEU A 103 0.17 0.46 7.69
N VAL A 104 0.28 0.80 6.41
CA VAL A 104 0.62 -0.14 5.33
C VAL A 104 2.08 -0.61 5.43
N LEU A 105 3.00 0.25 5.85
CA LEU A 105 4.39 -0.15 6.09
C LEU A 105 4.49 -1.18 7.22
N LEU A 106 3.74 -1.01 8.31
CA LEU A 106 3.69 -1.99 9.38
C LEU A 106 3.01 -3.30 8.93
N ALA A 107 1.93 -3.21 8.16
CA ALA A 107 1.29 -4.38 7.56
C ALA A 107 2.26 -5.14 6.63
N GLY A 108 3.02 -4.42 5.80
CA GLY A 108 4.07 -4.98 4.96
C GLY A 108 5.18 -5.69 5.75
N LEU A 109 5.59 -5.11 6.88
CA LEU A 109 6.54 -5.74 7.79
C LEU A 109 5.99 -7.05 8.38
N PHE A 110 4.71 -7.06 8.80
CA PHE A 110 4.05 -8.28 9.28
C PHE A 110 3.92 -9.32 8.16
N SER A 111 3.60 -8.89 6.93
CA SER A 111 3.51 -9.76 5.76
C SER A 111 4.87 -10.39 5.45
N ALA A 112 5.93 -9.61 5.44
CA ALA A 112 7.28 -10.10 5.20
C ALA A 112 7.73 -11.08 6.30
N ALA A 113 7.63 -10.67 7.57
CA ALA A 113 8.09 -11.49 8.69
C ALA A 113 7.25 -12.76 8.86
N GLY A 114 5.92 -12.61 8.86
CA GLY A 114 4.97 -13.72 9.03
C GLY A 114 4.98 -14.67 7.83
N GLY A 115 4.86 -14.12 6.61
CA GLY A 115 4.78 -14.91 5.38
C GLY A 115 6.07 -15.67 5.10
N ILE A 116 7.22 -15.00 5.13
CA ILE A 116 8.51 -15.67 4.93
C ILE A 116 8.77 -16.67 6.06
N GLY A 117 8.52 -16.29 7.32
CA GLY A 117 8.71 -17.15 8.48
C GLY A 117 7.89 -18.44 8.41
N LEU A 118 6.57 -18.32 8.17
CA LEU A 118 5.68 -19.48 8.00
C LEU A 118 6.04 -20.32 6.78
N GLY A 119 6.44 -19.68 5.67
CA GLY A 119 6.89 -20.38 4.47
C GLY A 119 8.15 -21.21 4.69
N ILE A 120 9.15 -20.66 5.40
CA ILE A 120 10.37 -21.38 5.78
C ILE A 120 10.03 -22.54 6.72
N LEU A 121 9.17 -22.29 7.72
CA LEU A 121 8.73 -23.33 8.67
C LEU A 121 8.03 -24.48 7.94
N SER A 122 7.10 -24.17 7.05
CA SER A 122 6.37 -25.13 6.23
C SER A 122 7.28 -25.92 5.29
N ALA A 123 8.25 -25.26 4.64
CA ALA A 123 9.23 -25.92 3.77
C ALA A 123 10.18 -26.85 4.55
N ARG A 124 10.61 -26.44 5.75
CA ARG A 124 11.48 -27.23 6.62
C ARG A 124 10.81 -28.50 7.13
N TYR A 125 9.54 -28.42 7.47
CA TYR A 125 8.75 -29.52 7.98
C TYR A 125 7.77 -30.06 6.93
N LYS A 126 8.24 -30.10 5.66
CA LYS A 126 7.44 -30.55 4.52
C LYS A 126 6.78 -31.92 4.80
N ASP A 127 5.53 -32.05 4.40
CA ASP A 127 4.68 -33.25 4.51
C ASP A 127 4.44 -33.73 5.95
N THR A 128 4.68 -32.88 6.97
CA THR A 128 4.31 -33.10 8.36
C THR A 128 3.01 -32.38 8.73
N TRP A 129 2.53 -32.59 9.97
CA TRP A 129 1.37 -31.85 10.47
C TRP A 129 1.59 -30.34 10.52
N VAL A 130 2.82 -29.87 10.77
CA VAL A 130 3.18 -28.44 10.76
C VAL A 130 2.92 -27.83 9.38
N ASP A 131 3.40 -28.50 8.33
CA ASP A 131 3.15 -28.07 6.95
C ASP A 131 1.67 -28.04 6.62
N ASN A 132 0.90 -29.05 7.06
CA ASN A 132 -0.54 -29.09 6.84
C ASN A 132 -1.27 -27.92 7.53
N VAL A 133 -0.91 -27.61 8.78
CA VAL A 133 -1.49 -26.48 9.53
C VAL A 133 -1.19 -25.15 8.83
N VAL A 134 0.06 -24.90 8.45
CA VAL A 134 0.44 -23.67 7.73
C VAL A 134 -0.34 -23.56 6.42
N ARG A 135 -0.51 -24.66 5.67
CA ARG A 135 -1.29 -24.65 4.42
C ARG A 135 -2.75 -24.31 4.66
N VAL A 136 -3.39 -24.92 5.69
CA VAL A 136 -4.79 -24.63 6.01
C VAL A 136 -4.96 -23.15 6.40
N ILE A 137 -4.09 -22.62 7.27
CA ILE A 137 -4.10 -21.21 7.66
C ILE A 137 -3.88 -20.31 6.44
N SER A 138 -2.95 -20.67 5.53
CA SER A 138 -2.70 -19.91 4.32
C SER A 138 -3.92 -19.90 3.38
N TYR A 139 -4.59 -21.03 3.19
CA TYR A 139 -5.81 -21.05 2.36
C TYR A 139 -6.92 -20.20 2.98
N ALA A 140 -7.14 -20.31 4.30
CA ALA A 140 -8.11 -19.47 4.99
C ALA A 140 -7.77 -17.97 4.88
N GLY A 141 -6.49 -17.62 5.03
CA GLY A 141 -6.02 -16.22 4.94
C GLY A 141 -6.20 -15.61 3.54
N ILE A 142 -5.95 -16.37 2.47
CA ILE A 142 -6.11 -15.88 1.09
C ILE A 142 -7.58 -15.65 0.72
N VAL A 143 -8.47 -16.54 1.16
CA VAL A 143 -9.91 -16.48 0.79
C VAL A 143 -10.66 -15.45 1.62
N THR A 144 -10.21 -15.16 2.85
CA THR A 144 -10.92 -14.27 3.77
C THR A 144 -10.53 -12.81 3.54
N PRO A 145 -11.48 -11.92 3.22
CA PRO A 145 -11.21 -10.49 3.10
C PRO A 145 -10.66 -9.87 4.40
N SER A 146 -9.75 -8.90 4.27
CA SER A 146 -9.06 -8.25 5.40
C SER A 146 -10.01 -7.63 6.43
N PHE A 147 -11.15 -7.09 6.01
CA PHE A 147 -12.14 -6.50 6.93
C PHE A 147 -12.79 -7.53 7.86
N ILE A 148 -12.90 -8.81 7.44
CA ILE A 148 -13.38 -9.88 8.31
C ILE A 148 -12.38 -10.13 9.44
N PHE A 149 -11.08 -10.18 9.12
CA PHE A 149 -10.03 -10.24 10.15
C PHE A 149 -10.07 -9.03 11.07
N ALA A 150 -10.29 -7.83 10.51
CA ALA A 150 -10.42 -6.60 11.30
C ALA A 150 -11.55 -6.73 12.35
N ILE A 151 -12.74 -7.17 11.93
CA ILE A 151 -13.88 -7.37 12.84
C ILE A 151 -13.56 -8.45 13.90
N LEU A 152 -13.00 -9.59 13.49
CA LEU A 152 -12.62 -10.65 14.41
C LEU A 152 -11.58 -10.20 15.43
N PHE A 153 -10.58 -9.42 15.00
CA PHE A 153 -9.53 -8.91 15.90
C PHE A 153 -10.07 -7.85 16.85
N VAL A 154 -10.95 -6.97 16.41
CA VAL A 154 -11.65 -6.02 17.29
C VAL A 154 -12.44 -6.78 18.36
N LEU A 155 -13.23 -7.78 17.97
CA LEU A 155 -14.04 -8.55 18.91
C LEU A 155 -13.16 -9.34 19.89
N LEU A 156 -12.19 -10.11 19.39
CA LEU A 156 -11.37 -10.98 20.22
C LEU A 156 -10.37 -10.20 21.07
N PHE A 157 -9.51 -9.40 20.44
CA PHE A 157 -8.39 -8.75 21.13
C PHE A 157 -8.76 -7.39 21.74
N GLY A 158 -9.79 -6.74 21.21
CA GLY A 158 -10.28 -5.46 21.73
C GLY A 158 -11.32 -5.64 22.84
N PHE A 159 -12.39 -6.40 22.57
CA PHE A 159 -13.50 -6.49 23.51
C PHE A 159 -13.38 -7.67 24.51
N VAL A 160 -13.03 -8.88 24.05
CA VAL A 160 -12.98 -10.07 24.93
C VAL A 160 -11.70 -10.06 25.76
N LEU A 161 -10.54 -9.99 25.13
CA LEU A 161 -9.24 -10.06 25.79
C LEU A 161 -8.75 -8.69 26.30
N LYS A 162 -9.22 -7.60 25.70
CA LYS A 162 -8.82 -6.22 26.05
C LYS A 162 -7.31 -5.98 26.00
N TRP A 163 -6.62 -6.62 25.06
CA TRP A 163 -5.17 -6.53 24.94
C TRP A 163 -4.71 -5.27 24.18
N PHE A 164 -5.51 -4.84 23.20
CA PHE A 164 -5.16 -3.73 22.31
C PHE A 164 -6.31 -2.74 22.17
N PRO A 165 -5.99 -1.45 22.00
CA PRO A 165 -6.97 -0.43 21.65
C PRO A 165 -7.53 -0.67 20.25
N VAL A 166 -8.77 -0.24 20.01
CA VAL A 166 -9.49 -0.52 18.76
C VAL A 166 -9.88 0.73 17.98
N ILE A 167 -9.62 1.92 18.49
CA ILE A 167 -10.06 3.19 17.87
C ILE A 167 -8.92 4.19 17.84
N GLY A 168 -8.71 4.81 16.66
CA GLY A 168 -7.79 5.92 16.49
C GLY A 168 -6.31 5.55 16.46
N ARG A 169 -5.45 6.56 16.58
CA ARG A 169 -3.98 6.42 16.49
C ARG A 169 -3.27 6.54 17.83
N LEU A 170 -3.90 7.14 18.82
CA LEU A 170 -3.39 7.36 20.18
C LEU A 170 -4.54 7.30 21.18
N SER A 171 -4.22 6.93 22.41
CA SER A 171 -5.13 7.01 23.55
C SER A 171 -5.41 8.48 23.92
N GLU A 172 -6.59 8.77 24.46
CA GLU A 172 -6.97 10.13 24.87
C GLU A 172 -6.04 10.74 25.93
N GLN A 173 -5.40 9.89 26.73
CA GLN A 173 -4.45 10.31 27.77
C GLN A 173 -3.06 10.63 27.22
N THR A 174 -2.75 10.17 26.02
CA THR A 174 -1.43 10.37 25.40
C THR A 174 -1.42 11.67 24.63
N VAL A 175 -0.54 12.60 25.06
CA VAL A 175 -0.36 13.86 24.32
C VAL A 175 0.27 13.56 22.97
N ALA A 176 -0.32 14.02 21.88
CA ALA A 176 0.21 13.82 20.54
C ALA A 176 1.60 14.50 20.40
N PRO A 177 2.55 13.86 19.69
CA PRO A 177 3.82 14.50 19.37
C PRO A 177 3.62 15.66 18.38
N PRO A 178 4.56 16.61 18.29
CA PRO A 178 4.57 17.64 17.25
C PRO A 178 4.56 16.99 15.86
N THR A 179 3.70 17.46 14.97
CA THR A 179 3.57 16.92 13.61
C THR A 179 4.73 17.42 12.74
N VAL A 180 5.59 16.50 12.30
CA VAL A 180 6.70 16.74 11.37
C VAL A 180 6.48 16.00 10.06
N THR A 181 6.25 14.69 10.15
CA THR A 181 6.03 13.81 8.99
C THR A 181 4.55 13.44 8.79
N GLY A 182 3.72 13.62 9.83
CA GLY A 182 2.33 13.13 9.88
C GLY A 182 2.21 11.64 10.23
N MET A 183 3.34 10.91 10.32
CA MET A 183 3.41 9.54 10.85
C MET A 183 3.65 9.63 12.37
N VAL A 184 2.65 9.27 13.17
CA VAL A 184 2.70 9.46 14.64
C VAL A 184 3.85 8.69 15.29
N THR A 185 4.17 7.48 14.81
CA THR A 185 5.30 6.71 15.36
C THR A 185 6.64 7.37 15.04
N VAL A 186 6.82 7.90 13.83
CA VAL A 186 8.04 8.62 13.43
C VAL A 186 8.15 9.94 14.20
N ASP A 187 7.07 10.70 14.25
CA ASP A 187 7.02 12.00 14.92
C ASP A 187 7.27 11.85 16.43
N ALA A 188 6.75 10.78 17.05
CA ALA A 188 7.02 10.44 18.45
C ALA A 188 8.50 10.13 18.71
N LEU A 189 9.15 9.37 17.81
CA LEU A 189 10.59 9.09 17.90
C LEU A 189 11.42 10.35 17.71
N LEU A 190 11.08 11.20 16.74
CA LEU A 190 11.77 12.47 16.49
C LEU A 190 11.66 13.43 17.70
N ALA A 191 10.52 13.40 18.40
CA ALA A 191 10.28 14.18 19.61
C ALA A 191 10.86 13.53 20.89
N GLY A 192 11.47 12.35 20.80
CA GLY A 192 11.99 11.61 21.96
C GLY A 192 10.91 11.06 22.89
N ARG A 193 9.64 10.96 22.42
CA ARG A 193 8.48 10.54 23.20
C ARG A 193 8.18 9.05 23.01
N LEU A 194 8.89 8.22 23.80
CA LEU A 194 8.71 6.77 23.75
C LEU A 194 7.34 6.30 24.25
N ASP A 195 6.70 7.07 25.14
CA ASP A 195 5.33 6.84 25.59
C ASP A 195 4.32 6.90 24.43
N ALA A 196 4.38 7.99 23.66
CA ALA A 196 3.53 8.18 22.47
C ALA A 196 3.87 7.18 21.36
N PHE A 197 5.15 6.84 21.17
CA PHE A 197 5.55 5.80 20.22
C PHE A 197 4.97 4.44 20.57
N ALA A 198 5.09 4.01 21.84
CA ALA A 198 4.57 2.72 22.28
C ALA A 198 3.03 2.66 22.17
N ASP A 199 2.34 3.74 22.53
CA ASP A 199 0.89 3.85 22.43
C ASP A 199 0.43 3.80 20.96
N ALA A 200 1.04 4.59 20.08
CA ALA A 200 0.75 4.58 18.65
C ALA A 200 0.96 3.17 18.05
N LEU A 201 2.06 2.51 18.37
CA LEU A 201 2.35 1.17 17.88
C LEU A 201 1.27 0.17 18.34
N ARG A 202 0.79 0.26 19.60
CA ARG A 202 -0.29 -0.60 20.11
C ARG A 202 -1.60 -0.41 19.33
N HIS A 203 -1.92 0.83 18.92
CA HIS A 203 -3.10 1.13 18.09
C HIS A 203 -2.96 0.60 16.66
N MET A 204 -1.74 0.49 16.14
CA MET A 204 -1.47 0.01 14.79
C MET A 204 -1.47 -1.52 14.65
N ILE A 205 -1.20 -2.28 15.74
CA ILE A 205 -1.00 -3.75 15.66
C ILE A 205 -2.20 -4.44 15.04
N LEU A 206 -3.41 -4.23 15.56
CA LEU A 206 -4.60 -4.93 15.07
C LEU A 206 -4.96 -4.57 13.62
N PRO A 207 -5.07 -3.29 13.25
CA PRO A 207 -5.39 -2.94 11.86
C PRO A 207 -4.29 -3.38 10.88
N ALA A 208 -3.00 -3.26 11.25
CA ALA A 208 -1.91 -3.72 10.40
C ALA A 208 -1.90 -5.24 10.22
N LEU A 209 -2.15 -6.02 11.28
CA LEU A 209 -2.30 -7.47 11.19
C LEU A 209 -3.51 -7.86 10.32
N ALA A 210 -4.64 -7.17 10.47
CA ALA A 210 -5.82 -7.45 9.65
C ALA A 210 -5.53 -7.23 8.15
N LEU A 211 -4.84 -6.15 7.80
CA LEU A 211 -4.39 -5.88 6.43
C LEU A 211 -3.38 -6.92 5.93
N ALA A 212 -2.49 -7.39 6.81
CA ALA A 212 -1.42 -8.31 6.46
C ALA A 212 -1.86 -9.76 6.26
N MET A 213 -3.01 -10.19 6.81
CA MET A 213 -3.38 -11.62 6.87
C MET A 213 -3.40 -12.30 5.50
N GLY A 214 -3.97 -11.66 4.49
CA GLY A 214 -4.01 -12.17 3.11
C GLY A 214 -2.61 -12.31 2.51
N SER A 215 -1.79 -11.28 2.66
CA SER A 215 -0.42 -11.26 2.17
C SER A 215 0.48 -12.24 2.93
N ILE A 216 0.37 -12.35 4.27
CA ILE A 216 1.08 -13.38 5.06
C ILE A 216 0.81 -14.78 4.49
N ALA A 217 -0.45 -15.06 4.20
CA ALA A 217 -0.88 -16.35 3.66
C ALA A 217 -0.31 -16.61 2.25
N GLN A 218 -0.33 -15.61 1.38
CA GLN A 218 0.20 -15.69 0.03
C GLN A 218 1.72 -15.85 0.02
N GLU A 219 2.43 -15.04 0.82
CA GLU A 219 3.88 -15.08 0.96
C GLU A 219 4.37 -16.41 1.56
N ALA A 220 3.65 -16.95 2.56
CA ALA A 220 3.97 -18.25 3.15
C ALA A 220 3.88 -19.37 2.11
N ARG A 221 2.82 -19.39 1.30
CA ARG A 221 2.64 -20.36 0.22
C ARG A 221 3.74 -20.23 -0.84
N LEU A 222 4.04 -19.00 -1.26
CA LEU A 222 5.02 -18.72 -2.30
C LEU A 222 6.43 -19.09 -1.85
N THR A 223 6.82 -18.69 -0.63
CA THR A 223 8.11 -19.03 -0.03
C THR A 223 8.28 -20.54 0.09
N ARG A 224 7.25 -21.23 0.61
CA ARG A 224 7.26 -22.70 0.72
C ARG A 224 7.47 -23.37 -0.64
N SER A 225 6.67 -22.99 -1.64
CA SER A 225 6.77 -23.58 -2.99
C SER A 225 8.14 -23.36 -3.59
N SER A 226 8.62 -22.11 -3.56
CA SER A 226 9.94 -21.76 -4.11
C SER A 226 11.11 -22.47 -3.41
N MET A 227 11.02 -22.66 -2.07
CA MET A 227 12.01 -23.44 -1.34
C MET A 227 11.95 -24.94 -1.70
N ALA A 228 10.75 -25.50 -1.85
CA ALA A 228 10.59 -26.90 -2.25
C ALA A 228 11.16 -27.16 -3.64
N ASP A 229 10.91 -26.26 -4.59
CA ASP A 229 11.42 -26.34 -5.96
C ASP A 229 12.95 -26.21 -6.03
N ASN A 230 13.53 -25.32 -5.23
CA ASN A 230 14.98 -25.13 -5.19
C ASN A 230 15.72 -26.23 -4.43
N LEU A 231 15.08 -26.89 -3.45
CA LEU A 231 15.69 -27.97 -2.67
C LEU A 231 16.12 -29.17 -3.53
N GLY A 232 15.38 -29.46 -4.61
CA GLY A 232 15.69 -30.53 -5.56
C GLY A 232 16.71 -30.17 -6.64
N LYS A 233 17.34 -29.00 -6.60
CA LYS A 233 18.32 -28.58 -7.63
C LYS A 233 19.70 -29.14 -7.38
N ASP A 234 20.42 -29.44 -8.47
CA ASP A 234 21.75 -30.02 -8.44
C ASP A 234 22.80 -29.23 -7.63
N TYR A 235 22.67 -27.88 -7.62
CA TYR A 235 23.61 -27.04 -6.86
C TYR A 235 23.47 -27.22 -5.33
N ILE A 236 22.29 -27.62 -4.84
CA ILE A 236 22.08 -27.98 -3.43
C ILE A 236 22.72 -29.30 -3.11
N ALA A 237 22.56 -30.31 -3.99
CA ALA A 237 23.22 -31.60 -3.85
C ALA A 237 24.75 -31.44 -3.89
N ALA A 238 25.28 -30.65 -4.81
CA ALA A 238 26.69 -30.34 -4.92
C ALA A 238 27.23 -29.64 -3.66
N ALA A 239 26.50 -28.65 -3.13
CA ALA A 239 26.92 -27.97 -1.90
C ALA A 239 27.04 -28.93 -0.70
N ARG A 240 26.09 -29.88 -0.57
CA ARG A 240 26.13 -30.91 0.47
C ARG A 240 27.29 -31.88 0.25
N ALA A 241 27.53 -32.32 -1.00
CA ALA A 241 28.65 -33.20 -1.36
C ALA A 241 30.02 -32.57 -1.05
N LEU A 242 30.13 -31.24 -1.14
CA LEU A 242 31.34 -30.49 -0.77
C LEU A 242 31.47 -30.27 0.76
N GLY A 243 30.61 -30.87 1.58
CA GLY A 243 30.67 -30.77 3.04
C GLY A 243 30.24 -29.41 3.61
N ILE A 244 29.53 -28.57 2.85
CA ILE A 244 29.00 -27.29 3.34
C ILE A 244 27.94 -27.56 4.42
N SER A 245 28.05 -26.85 5.55
CA SER A 245 27.13 -27.04 6.68
C SER A 245 25.67 -26.82 6.29
N GLU A 246 24.75 -27.61 6.82
CA GLU A 246 23.34 -27.54 6.49
C GLU A 246 22.73 -26.12 6.77
N ARG A 247 23.23 -25.41 7.78
CA ARG A 247 22.85 -24.00 8.03
C ARG A 247 23.22 -23.08 6.86
N ALA A 248 24.40 -23.26 6.29
CA ALA A 248 24.86 -22.49 5.14
C ALA A 248 24.10 -22.90 3.87
N VAL A 249 23.81 -24.18 3.69
CA VAL A 249 22.99 -24.69 2.57
C VAL A 249 21.60 -24.07 2.64
N MET A 250 20.92 -24.14 3.78
CA MET A 250 19.57 -23.63 3.96
C MET A 250 19.52 -22.09 3.83
N GLY A 251 20.42 -21.36 4.47
CA GLY A 251 20.36 -19.89 4.49
C GLY A 251 20.87 -19.24 3.21
N ARG A 252 22.05 -19.65 2.72
CA ARG A 252 22.74 -18.96 1.62
C ARG A 252 22.38 -19.52 0.25
N PHE A 253 22.28 -20.85 0.13
CA PHE A 253 22.09 -21.51 -1.16
C PHE A 253 20.62 -21.78 -1.47
N LEU A 254 19.77 -22.06 -0.46
CA LEU A 254 18.36 -22.34 -0.66
C LEU A 254 17.49 -21.10 -0.47
N LEU A 255 17.54 -20.44 0.71
CA LEU A 255 16.64 -19.37 1.07
C LEU A 255 16.79 -18.16 0.15
N LYS A 256 18.00 -17.67 -0.07
CA LYS A 256 18.25 -16.46 -0.86
C LYS A 256 17.63 -16.51 -2.26
N PRO A 257 17.86 -17.55 -3.11
CA PRO A 257 17.20 -17.63 -4.42
C PRO A 257 15.70 -17.89 -4.32
N SER A 258 15.22 -18.54 -3.26
CA SER A 258 13.81 -18.85 -3.04
C SER A 258 12.98 -17.61 -2.64
N LEU A 259 13.62 -16.58 -2.08
CA LEU A 259 12.93 -15.33 -1.70
C LEU A 259 12.66 -14.39 -2.88
N ILE A 260 13.29 -14.56 -4.04
CA ILE A 260 13.13 -13.64 -5.16
C ILE A 260 11.65 -13.49 -5.58
N PRO A 261 10.91 -14.59 -5.84
CA PRO A 261 9.49 -14.47 -6.18
C PRO A 261 8.67 -13.86 -5.04
N THR A 262 8.95 -14.25 -3.79
CA THR A 262 8.23 -13.76 -2.60
C THR A 262 8.41 -12.24 -2.43
N VAL A 263 9.65 -11.73 -2.52
CA VAL A 263 9.93 -10.29 -2.40
C VAL A 263 9.26 -9.49 -3.52
N SER A 264 9.21 -10.05 -4.74
CA SER A 264 8.55 -9.40 -5.87
C SER A 264 7.05 -9.26 -5.63
N VAL A 265 6.39 -10.31 -5.14
CA VAL A 265 4.95 -10.29 -4.85
C VAL A 265 4.64 -9.44 -3.62
N LEU A 266 5.43 -9.54 -2.56
CA LEU A 266 5.30 -8.73 -1.35
C LEU A 266 5.27 -7.24 -1.65
N GLY A 267 6.13 -6.78 -2.55
CA GLY A 267 6.13 -5.38 -2.95
C GLY A 267 4.86 -4.94 -3.66
N LEU A 268 4.34 -5.80 -4.56
CA LEU A 268 3.04 -5.55 -5.22
C LEU A 268 1.90 -5.51 -4.20
N ASP A 269 1.92 -6.42 -3.22
CA ASP A 269 0.89 -6.50 -2.18
C ASP A 269 0.92 -5.26 -1.26
N ILE A 270 2.10 -4.78 -0.86
CA ILE A 270 2.25 -3.53 -0.09
C ILE A 270 1.64 -2.35 -0.88
N ALA A 271 1.98 -2.23 -2.15
CA ALA A 271 1.45 -1.16 -3.01
C ALA A 271 -0.07 -1.25 -3.18
N ALA A 272 -0.62 -2.46 -3.39
CA ALA A 272 -2.05 -2.70 -3.54
C ALA A 272 -2.82 -2.43 -2.23
N THR A 273 -2.22 -2.74 -1.08
CA THR A 273 -2.84 -2.55 0.25
C THR A 273 -3.21 -1.09 0.50
N LEU A 274 -2.43 -0.11 0.00
CA LEU A 274 -2.78 1.31 0.09
C LEU A 274 -4.17 1.62 -0.50
N GLY A 275 -4.54 0.95 -1.58
CA GLY A 275 -5.84 1.19 -2.25
C GLY A 275 -7.01 0.45 -1.62
N VAL A 276 -6.78 -0.68 -0.93
CA VAL A 276 -7.85 -1.53 -0.39
C VAL A 276 -8.04 -1.42 1.12
N ALA A 277 -7.25 -0.59 1.80
CA ALA A 277 -7.28 -0.45 3.26
C ALA A 277 -8.56 0.20 3.81
N PHE A 278 -9.43 0.78 2.99
CA PHE A 278 -10.52 1.68 3.40
C PHE A 278 -11.49 1.07 4.42
N LEU A 279 -11.86 -0.23 4.30
CA LEU A 279 -12.74 -0.89 5.26
C LEU A 279 -12.06 -1.10 6.61
N VAL A 280 -10.78 -1.45 6.62
CA VAL A 280 -9.99 -1.60 7.84
C VAL A 280 -9.79 -0.24 8.51
N GLU A 281 -9.45 0.79 7.75
CA GLU A 281 -9.34 2.17 8.25
C GLU A 281 -10.69 2.65 8.84
N LEU A 282 -11.82 2.29 8.22
CA LEU A 282 -13.15 2.62 8.73
C LEU A 282 -13.45 1.90 10.06
N ILE A 283 -13.18 0.59 10.14
CA ILE A 283 -13.48 -0.24 11.33
C ILE A 283 -12.68 0.25 12.55
N PHE A 284 -11.40 0.59 12.36
CA PHE A 284 -10.53 1.08 13.43
C PHE A 284 -10.58 2.61 13.63
N ASN A 285 -11.49 3.30 12.93
CA ASN A 285 -11.55 4.77 12.90
C ASN A 285 -10.18 5.43 12.61
N TRP A 286 -9.41 4.80 11.71
CA TRP A 286 -8.10 5.28 11.31
C TRP A 286 -8.24 6.44 10.33
N PRO A 287 -7.59 7.59 10.54
CA PRO A 287 -7.70 8.76 9.66
C PRO A 287 -6.79 8.60 8.43
N GLY A 288 -7.10 7.62 7.59
CA GLY A 288 -6.29 7.28 6.42
C GLY A 288 -6.85 7.79 5.10
N LEU A 289 -5.96 7.79 4.07
CA LEU A 289 -6.26 8.27 2.73
C LEU A 289 -7.29 7.38 2.01
N ALA A 290 -7.27 6.05 2.23
CA ALA A 290 -8.21 5.13 1.61
C ALA A 290 -9.63 5.35 2.13
N ARG A 291 -9.80 5.60 3.43
CA ARG A 291 -11.07 6.00 4.04
C ARG A 291 -11.53 7.36 3.51
N TYR A 292 -10.65 8.36 3.40
CA TYR A 292 -10.97 9.67 2.83
C TYR A 292 -11.45 9.53 1.38
N GLY A 293 -10.75 8.76 0.56
CA GLY A 293 -11.14 8.49 -0.82
C GLY A 293 -12.52 7.83 -0.91
N MET A 294 -12.81 6.82 -0.08
CA MET A 294 -14.12 6.17 -0.05
C MET A 294 -15.24 7.13 0.36
N THR A 295 -15.00 7.95 1.39
CA THR A 295 -15.97 8.98 1.81
C THR A 295 -16.22 9.98 0.69
N SER A 296 -15.18 10.42 0.00
CA SER A 296 -15.26 11.31 -1.15
C SER A 296 -16.06 10.70 -2.31
N MET A 297 -15.90 9.38 -2.56
CA MET A 297 -16.68 8.65 -3.57
C MET A 297 -18.18 8.66 -3.24
N LEU A 298 -18.55 8.40 -2.00
CA LEU A 298 -19.94 8.41 -1.56
C LEU A 298 -20.58 9.80 -1.69
N HIS A 299 -19.81 10.86 -1.53
CA HIS A 299 -20.26 12.26 -1.67
C HIS A 299 -20.04 12.84 -3.08
N LYS A 300 -19.52 12.03 -4.04
CA LYS A 300 -19.21 12.45 -5.40
C LYS A 300 -18.25 13.65 -5.48
N ASP A 301 -17.28 13.71 -4.56
CA ASP A 301 -16.23 14.72 -4.52
C ASP A 301 -15.14 14.42 -5.55
N LEU A 302 -15.34 14.90 -6.77
CA LEU A 302 -14.46 14.59 -7.90
C LEU A 302 -13.03 15.10 -7.70
N ASN A 303 -12.86 16.24 -7.03
CA ASN A 303 -11.54 16.80 -6.74
C ASN A 303 -10.76 15.87 -5.83
N ALA A 304 -11.37 15.45 -4.72
CA ALA A 304 -10.77 14.53 -3.76
C ALA A 304 -10.54 13.14 -4.36
N ILE A 305 -11.53 12.58 -5.08
CA ILE A 305 -11.41 11.27 -5.74
C ILE A 305 -10.22 11.27 -6.71
N SER A 306 -10.14 12.26 -7.59
CA SER A 306 -9.09 12.37 -8.61
C SER A 306 -7.70 12.47 -7.96
N ALA A 307 -7.59 13.29 -6.92
CA ALA A 307 -6.34 13.48 -6.19
C ALA A 307 -5.91 12.21 -5.44
N VAL A 308 -6.83 11.55 -4.73
CA VAL A 308 -6.56 10.30 -4.01
C VAL A 308 -6.07 9.22 -4.96
N ILE A 309 -6.76 9.00 -6.09
CA ILE A 309 -6.35 7.97 -7.07
C ILE A 309 -4.98 8.31 -7.66
N LEU A 310 -4.70 9.58 -7.98
CA LEU A 310 -3.40 9.99 -8.51
C LEU A 310 -2.29 9.77 -7.47
N VAL A 311 -2.50 10.15 -6.22
CA VAL A 311 -1.52 9.97 -5.13
C VAL A 311 -1.27 8.48 -4.87
N LEU A 312 -2.32 7.66 -4.83
CA LEU A 312 -2.18 6.20 -4.72
C LEU A 312 -1.43 5.61 -5.92
N GLY A 313 -1.67 6.11 -7.14
CA GLY A 313 -0.94 5.72 -8.34
C GLY A 313 0.55 6.07 -8.26
N VAL A 314 0.89 7.26 -7.79
CA VAL A 314 2.29 7.68 -7.55
C VAL A 314 2.95 6.80 -6.48
N ALA A 315 2.25 6.55 -5.37
CA ALA A 315 2.73 5.68 -4.30
C ALA A 315 2.96 4.24 -4.80
N PHE A 316 2.01 3.69 -5.57
CA PHE A 316 2.12 2.37 -6.19
C PHE A 316 3.35 2.27 -7.09
N VAL A 317 3.56 3.23 -7.98
CA VAL A 317 4.73 3.29 -8.87
C VAL A 317 6.02 3.40 -8.07
N THR A 318 6.04 4.23 -7.02
CA THR A 318 7.22 4.41 -6.16
C THR A 318 7.59 3.10 -5.46
N VAL A 319 6.63 2.41 -4.87
CA VAL A 319 6.85 1.10 -4.23
C VAL A 319 7.37 0.09 -5.26
N ASN A 320 6.79 0.03 -6.46
CA ASN A 320 7.26 -0.88 -7.51
C ASN A 320 8.72 -0.61 -7.92
N ILE A 321 9.12 0.67 -8.06
CA ILE A 321 10.52 1.01 -8.37
C ILE A 321 11.45 0.54 -7.24
N LEU A 322 11.05 0.75 -5.96
CA LEU A 322 11.83 0.28 -4.81
C LEU A 322 11.99 -1.24 -4.81
N VAL A 323 10.91 -1.96 -5.08
CA VAL A 323 10.93 -3.43 -5.18
C VAL A 323 11.83 -3.90 -6.31
N ASP A 324 11.77 -3.28 -7.48
CA ASP A 324 12.64 -3.61 -8.61
C ASP A 324 14.13 -3.41 -8.27
N ILE A 325 14.46 -2.38 -7.48
CA ILE A 325 15.82 -2.16 -6.99
C ILE A 325 16.24 -3.30 -6.05
N ILE A 326 15.36 -3.68 -5.11
CA ILE A 326 15.64 -4.76 -4.16
C ILE A 326 15.84 -6.09 -4.91
N VAL A 327 14.94 -6.41 -5.84
CA VAL A 327 15.00 -7.62 -6.66
C VAL A 327 16.25 -7.63 -7.54
N ALA A 328 16.61 -6.50 -8.17
CA ALA A 328 17.84 -6.38 -8.96
C ALA A 328 19.13 -6.52 -8.12
N TYR A 329 19.04 -6.24 -6.81
CA TYR A 329 20.14 -6.50 -5.86
C TYR A 329 20.20 -7.98 -5.47
N LEU A 330 19.07 -8.64 -5.27
CA LEU A 330 18.96 -10.06 -4.91
C LEU A 330 19.36 -10.98 -6.08
N ASP A 331 18.95 -10.64 -7.31
CA ASP A 331 19.29 -11.40 -8.53
C ASP A 331 19.93 -10.51 -9.60
N PRO A 332 21.25 -10.47 -9.67
CA PRO A 332 21.96 -9.72 -10.70
C PRO A 332 21.73 -10.23 -12.14
N ARG A 333 21.15 -11.41 -12.33
CA ARG A 333 20.85 -11.99 -13.66
C ARG A 333 19.70 -11.24 -14.36
N ILE A 334 18.82 -10.62 -13.60
CA ILE A 334 17.71 -9.81 -14.14
C ILE A 334 18.27 -8.64 -14.96
N ARG A 335 19.40 -8.07 -14.55
CA ARG A 335 20.11 -7.00 -15.29
C ARG A 335 20.60 -7.46 -16.67
N LEU A 336 20.83 -8.76 -16.86
CA LEU A 336 21.36 -9.34 -18.10
C LEU A 336 20.25 -9.74 -19.10
N ARG A 337 19.04 -10.09 -18.62
CA ARG A 337 17.92 -10.49 -19.48
C ARG A 337 17.31 -9.32 -20.26
N ALA A 338 17.31 -8.14 -19.70
CA ALA A 338 16.84 -6.93 -20.38
C ALA A 338 17.70 -6.53 -21.62
N THR A 339 18.83 -7.20 -21.87
CA THR A 339 19.69 -6.99 -23.04
C THR A 339 19.44 -7.98 -24.18
N ARG A 340 18.62 -9.02 -23.99
CA ARG A 340 18.37 -10.07 -25.01
C ARG A 340 17.03 -9.94 -25.71
N SER A 341 16.20 -8.96 -25.37
CA SER A 341 14.91 -8.68 -26.01
C SER A 341 14.99 -7.48 -27.00
N GLU A 342 16.17 -7.08 -27.37
CA GLU A 342 16.51 -6.30 -28.56
C GLU A 342 17.24 -7.23 -29.56
#